data_6742459063a0261ea18b76ef428963af
#
_entry.id   6742459063a0261ea18b76ef428963af
#
_cell.length_a   1.000
_cell.length_b   1.000
_cell.length_c   1.000
_cell.angle_alpha   90.00
_cell.angle_beta   90.00
_cell.angle_gamma   90.00
#
_symmetry.space_group_name_H-M   'P 1'
#
loop_
_entity.id
_entity.type
_entity.pdbx_description
1 polymer ?
#
loop_
_entity_poly.entity_id
_entity_poly.type
_entity_poly.pdbx_seq_one_letter_code
_entity_poly.pdbx_strand_id
1 'polypeptide(L)'
;SIVLKETMRRIPFDLEAYRSQMQALIAGTAGAPVFWEALDFATSAHFDQWRKSGDAYIYHPCSVAKILAEEMDILHPEILAAALLHDTVEDVEEVTAEVVGQKFGSYVQAIVEGCTKVTHVSGDSQLDHRRTHRKIFSGAALRPEVMLVKLADRLHNLRTLKALPESKRQRIADETIDIYAPLATIFGLFNLKREMYNLALSYKFPKQGAKLKGHIRQLMQDPIGGEIVAELQRQAQEFHVACEVTVRVKELWAYYDMSNRLLLKRIDTPMEILIVVEDTMSCYQALGVVSQTFRPIPRTIRDFIANPKPTGYQGLHARAIIKGQKFLFKIRTREMARRAQRGLFRNWTSKSGKQGQFIREIQEMFDVLGSDESVSYRDVIAASGKKEIYTYTPQGD
;
A
#
# COMPACT_ATOMS: atom_id res chain seq x y z
N SER A 1 7.25 45.78 18.00
CA SER A 1 6.31 44.65 18.14
C SER A 1 7.11 43.38 18.39
N ILE A 2 7.08 42.92 19.64
CA ILE A 2 7.68 41.64 20.05
C ILE A 2 6.77 40.56 19.50
N VAL A 3 7.18 39.93 18.43
CA VAL A 3 6.56 38.68 17.94
C VAL A 3 6.93 37.62 18.96
N LEU A 4 6.00 37.27 19.83
CA LEU A 4 6.07 36.06 20.65
C LEU A 4 6.18 34.89 19.68
N LYS A 5 7.40 34.34 19.52
CA LYS A 5 7.57 32.99 18.96
C LYS A 5 6.84 32.07 19.92
N GLU A 6 5.65 31.62 19.54
CA GLU A 6 5.00 30.48 20.21
C GLU A 6 6.04 29.36 20.29
N THR A 7 6.46 29.07 21.50
CA THR A 7 7.41 27.97 21.76
C THR A 7 6.63 26.70 21.45
N MET A 8 6.93 26.10 20.31
CA MET A 8 6.30 24.86 19.85
C MET A 8 6.44 23.81 20.97
N ARG A 9 5.33 23.28 21.45
CA ARG A 9 5.33 22.25 22.49
C ARG A 9 6.09 21.03 21.98
N ARG A 10 7.17 20.67 22.67
CA ARG A 10 7.95 19.46 22.37
C ARG A 10 7.26 18.25 22.96
N ILE A 11 7.09 17.21 22.15
CA ILE A 11 6.43 15.95 22.53
C ILE A 11 7.50 14.83 22.47
N PRO A 12 7.95 14.33 23.62
CA PRO A 12 8.92 13.24 23.67
C PRO A 12 8.28 11.95 23.15
N PHE A 13 9.10 11.08 22.56
CA PHE A 13 8.67 9.78 22.07
C PHE A 13 8.75 8.73 23.18
N ASP A 14 7.68 7.97 23.38
CA ASP A 14 7.66 6.85 24.33
C ASP A 14 8.36 5.61 23.73
N LEU A 15 9.67 5.56 23.93
CA LEU A 15 10.51 4.50 23.40
C LEU A 15 10.22 3.13 24.05
N GLU A 16 9.83 3.07 25.32
CA GLU A 16 9.53 1.83 26.00
C GLU A 16 8.23 1.19 25.47
N ALA A 17 7.19 1.99 25.31
CA ALA A 17 5.96 1.54 24.68
C ALA A 17 6.22 1.01 23.25
N TYR A 18 7.05 1.71 22.47
CA TYR A 18 7.44 1.29 21.13
C TYR A 18 8.21 -0.05 21.16
N ARG A 19 9.18 -0.19 22.07
CA ARG A 19 9.92 -1.46 22.23
C ARG A 19 8.99 -2.63 22.53
N SER A 20 8.03 -2.44 23.43
CA SER A 20 7.05 -3.48 23.78
C SER A 20 6.19 -3.88 22.59
N GLN A 21 5.72 -2.91 21.80
CA GLN A 21 4.94 -3.17 20.59
C GLN A 21 5.75 -3.92 19.52
N MET A 22 6.99 -3.50 19.27
CA MET A 22 7.85 -4.15 18.29
C MET A 22 8.30 -5.54 18.76
N GLN A 23 8.55 -5.73 20.05
CA GLN A 23 8.87 -7.04 20.60
C GLN A 23 7.74 -8.05 20.34
N ALA A 24 6.49 -7.64 20.48
CA ALA A 24 5.34 -8.50 20.16
C ALA A 24 5.28 -8.86 18.66
N LEU A 25 5.69 -7.96 17.77
CA LEU A 25 5.68 -8.19 16.33
C LEU A 25 6.83 -9.08 15.84
N ILE A 26 8.04 -8.88 16.36
CA ILE A 26 9.25 -9.56 15.88
C ILE A 26 9.74 -10.68 16.81
N ALA A 27 8.96 -11.04 17.83
CA ALA A 27 9.29 -12.13 18.74
C ALA A 27 9.53 -13.43 17.96
N GLY A 28 10.65 -14.11 18.26
CA GLY A 28 11.05 -15.36 17.60
C GLY A 28 11.61 -15.20 16.18
N THR A 29 11.74 -13.98 15.67
CA THR A 29 12.38 -13.72 14.38
C THR A 29 13.89 -13.84 14.49
N ALA A 30 14.51 -14.67 13.66
CA ALA A 30 15.97 -14.81 13.61
C ALA A 30 16.62 -13.48 13.18
N GLY A 31 17.67 -13.04 13.88
CA GLY A 31 18.38 -11.78 13.56
C GLY A 31 17.80 -10.53 14.23
N ALA A 32 16.81 -10.65 15.11
CA ALA A 32 16.23 -9.53 15.85
C ALA A 32 17.25 -8.59 16.54
N PRO A 33 18.43 -9.01 17.04
CA PRO A 33 19.40 -8.11 17.63
C PRO A 33 19.79 -6.92 16.76
N VAL A 34 19.92 -7.09 15.44
CA VAL A 34 20.27 -5.98 14.53
C VAL A 34 19.23 -4.84 14.55
N PHE A 35 17.96 -5.20 14.72
CA PHE A 35 16.89 -4.21 14.84
C PHE A 35 17.04 -3.38 16.11
N TRP A 36 17.31 -4.02 17.24
CA TRP A 36 17.44 -3.32 18.53
C TRP A 36 18.69 -2.43 18.57
N GLU A 37 19.81 -2.90 18.03
CA GLU A 37 21.02 -2.10 17.87
C GLU A 37 20.80 -0.88 16.96
N ALA A 38 20.06 -1.06 15.85
CA ALA A 38 19.68 0.02 14.97
C ALA A 38 18.74 1.04 15.64
N LEU A 39 17.82 0.57 16.48
CA LEU A 39 16.94 1.44 17.27
C LEU A 39 17.73 2.32 18.23
N ASP A 40 18.67 1.74 18.96
CA ASP A 40 19.54 2.48 19.89
C ASP A 40 20.40 3.49 19.15
N PHE A 41 20.97 3.09 18.01
CA PHE A 41 21.78 3.97 17.17
C PHE A 41 20.96 5.14 16.60
N ALA A 42 19.79 4.86 16.01
CA ALA A 42 18.92 5.89 15.46
C ALA A 42 18.40 6.86 16.54
N THR A 43 18.08 6.35 17.73
CA THR A 43 17.66 7.17 18.89
C THR A 43 18.77 8.13 19.30
N SER A 44 20.02 7.65 19.33
CA SER A 44 21.19 8.47 19.64
C SER A 44 21.50 9.50 18.53
N ALA A 45 21.43 9.07 17.28
CA ALA A 45 21.70 9.90 16.12
C ALA A 45 20.73 11.08 15.99
N HIS A 46 19.44 10.85 16.26
CA HIS A 46 18.40 11.86 16.22
C HIS A 46 18.12 12.53 17.58
N PHE A 47 19.03 12.41 18.51
CA PHE A 47 18.90 13.05 19.81
C PHE A 47 18.74 14.57 19.66
N ASP A 48 17.78 15.15 20.39
CA ASP A 48 17.43 16.58 20.34
C ASP A 48 16.99 17.11 18.95
N GLN A 49 16.64 16.24 18.01
CA GLN A 49 16.00 16.62 16.76
C GLN A 49 14.47 16.55 16.90
N TRP A 50 13.78 17.53 16.34
CA TRP A 50 12.32 17.70 16.47
C TRP A 50 11.67 17.93 15.11
N ARG A 51 10.52 17.32 14.89
CA ARG A 51 9.70 17.55 13.69
C ARG A 51 8.94 18.88 13.81
N LYS A 52 8.42 19.36 12.68
CA LYS A 52 7.57 20.56 12.65
C LYS A 52 6.24 20.41 13.41
N SER A 53 5.82 19.18 13.68
CA SER A 53 4.68 18.85 14.53
C SER A 53 4.95 19.04 16.03
N GLY A 54 6.23 19.15 16.42
CA GLY A 54 6.67 19.15 17.82
C GLY A 54 7.10 17.78 18.33
N ASP A 55 6.86 16.72 17.59
CA ASP A 55 7.29 15.37 17.96
C ASP A 55 8.80 15.20 17.88
N ALA A 56 9.37 14.37 18.76
CA ALA A 56 10.77 13.97 18.66
C ALA A 56 11.00 13.27 17.31
N TYR A 57 12.13 13.58 16.64
CA TYR A 57 12.37 13.08 15.27
C TYR A 57 12.32 11.57 15.16
N ILE A 58 12.83 10.85 16.17
CA ILE A 58 12.85 9.38 16.23
C ILE A 58 11.46 8.75 16.06
N TYR A 59 10.38 9.47 16.37
CA TYR A 59 9.02 9.03 16.11
C TYR A 59 8.80 8.62 14.65
N HIS A 60 9.39 9.36 13.70
CA HIS A 60 9.23 9.08 12.28
C HIS A 60 9.85 7.75 11.84
N PRO A 61 11.17 7.51 11.99
CA PRO A 61 11.75 6.24 11.58
C PRO A 61 11.19 5.04 12.33
N CYS A 62 10.83 5.21 13.61
CA CYS A 62 10.12 4.18 14.37
C CYS A 62 8.76 3.85 13.75
N SER A 63 7.99 4.86 13.34
CA SER A 63 6.71 4.66 12.66
C SER A 63 6.87 3.97 11.31
N VAL A 64 7.90 4.32 10.54
CA VAL A 64 8.20 3.67 9.26
C VAL A 64 8.50 2.18 9.46
N ALA A 65 9.33 1.83 10.41
CA ALA A 65 9.62 0.42 10.74
C ALA A 65 8.36 -0.32 11.20
N LYS A 66 7.52 0.32 12.00
CA LYS A 66 6.26 -0.27 12.48
C LYS A 66 5.25 -0.48 11.34
N ILE A 67 5.12 0.46 10.41
CA ILE A 67 4.29 0.30 9.21
C ILE A 67 4.73 -0.94 8.41
N LEU A 68 6.02 -1.08 8.17
CA LEU A 68 6.57 -2.26 7.49
C LEU A 68 6.20 -3.57 8.20
N ALA A 69 6.42 -3.63 9.51
CA ALA A 69 6.20 -4.84 10.30
C ALA A 69 4.71 -5.18 10.47
N GLU A 70 3.90 -4.21 10.88
CA GLU A 70 2.51 -4.44 11.30
C GLU A 70 1.53 -4.39 10.13
N GLU A 71 1.69 -3.43 9.22
CA GLU A 71 0.72 -3.17 8.16
C GLU A 71 1.11 -3.84 6.83
N MET A 72 2.39 -4.02 6.57
CA MET A 72 2.90 -4.66 5.34
C MET A 72 3.37 -6.10 5.57
N ASP A 73 3.40 -6.56 6.83
CA ASP A 73 3.84 -7.91 7.23
C ASP A 73 5.28 -8.24 6.79
N ILE A 74 6.14 -7.22 6.81
CA ILE A 74 7.57 -7.34 6.54
C ILE A 74 8.31 -7.45 7.87
N LEU A 75 8.59 -8.69 8.29
CA LEU A 75 9.24 -8.99 9.57
C LEU A 75 10.74 -9.29 9.45
N HIS A 76 11.39 -8.76 8.41
CA HIS A 76 12.81 -8.96 8.17
C HIS A 76 13.64 -7.95 8.98
N PRO A 77 14.43 -8.40 9.99
CA PRO A 77 15.09 -7.47 10.92
C PRO A 77 16.03 -6.46 10.27
N GLU A 78 16.75 -6.87 9.22
CA GLU A 78 17.68 -5.95 8.52
C GLU A 78 16.92 -4.89 7.68
N ILE A 79 15.76 -5.22 7.11
CA ILE A 79 14.91 -4.24 6.42
C ILE A 79 14.32 -3.27 7.44
N LEU A 80 13.85 -3.77 8.58
CA LEU A 80 13.34 -2.93 9.67
C LEU A 80 14.45 -2.04 10.26
N ALA A 81 15.68 -2.58 10.41
CA ALA A 81 16.83 -1.79 10.82
C ALA A 81 17.15 -0.68 9.81
N ALA A 82 17.14 -1.00 8.51
CA ALA A 82 17.31 0.00 7.46
C ALA A 82 16.24 1.09 7.49
N ALA A 83 14.99 0.73 7.82
CA ALA A 83 13.90 1.69 8.02
C ALA A 83 14.16 2.65 9.19
N LEU A 84 14.72 2.14 10.30
CA LEU A 84 15.13 2.99 11.42
C LEU A 84 16.26 3.95 11.08
N LEU A 85 17.12 3.56 10.14
CA LEU A 85 18.35 4.27 9.78
C LEU A 85 18.23 5.11 8.50
N HIS A 86 17.11 5.04 7.78
CA HIS A 86 17.01 5.57 6.41
C HIS A 86 17.29 7.08 6.27
N ASP A 87 16.99 7.87 7.31
CA ASP A 87 17.22 9.31 7.35
C ASP A 87 18.55 9.69 8.05
N THR A 88 19.23 8.76 8.72
CA THR A 88 20.42 9.10 9.52
C THR A 88 21.55 9.65 8.68
N VAL A 89 21.77 9.11 7.47
CA VAL A 89 22.83 9.56 6.56
C VAL A 89 22.55 10.93 5.96
N GLU A 90 21.26 11.28 5.78
CA GLU A 90 20.88 12.59 5.25
C GLU A 90 20.85 13.68 6.33
N ASP A 91 20.42 13.34 7.53
CA ASP A 91 20.07 14.32 8.58
C ASP A 91 21.10 14.44 9.71
N VAL A 92 22.12 13.57 9.76
CA VAL A 92 23.14 13.54 10.82
C VAL A 92 24.53 13.52 10.19
N GLU A 93 25.26 14.63 10.31
CA GLU A 93 26.54 14.86 9.64
C GLU A 93 27.61 13.78 9.95
N GLU A 94 27.60 13.27 11.20
CA GLU A 94 28.56 12.27 11.64
C GLU A 94 28.23 10.83 11.17
N VAL A 95 27.04 10.62 10.59
CA VAL A 95 26.61 9.30 10.12
C VAL A 95 26.77 9.20 8.62
N THR A 96 27.76 8.41 8.18
CA THR A 96 27.98 8.09 6.77
C THR A 96 27.45 6.70 6.44
N ALA A 97 27.26 6.42 5.15
CA ALA A 97 26.86 5.09 4.70
C ALA A 97 27.88 4.00 5.13
N GLU A 98 29.16 4.34 5.14
CA GLU A 98 30.23 3.44 5.59
C GLU A 98 30.12 3.11 7.08
N VAL A 99 29.75 4.07 7.92
CA VAL A 99 29.50 3.86 9.34
C VAL A 99 28.32 2.89 9.53
N VAL A 100 27.26 3.07 8.76
CA VAL A 100 26.10 2.15 8.77
C VAL A 100 26.54 0.74 8.34
N GLY A 101 27.33 0.63 7.27
CA GLY A 101 27.84 -0.65 6.77
C GLY A 101 28.74 -1.38 7.75
N GLN A 102 29.62 -0.67 8.44
CA GLN A 102 30.51 -1.25 9.46
C GLN A 102 29.74 -1.77 10.66
N LYS A 103 28.66 -1.10 11.08
CA LYS A 103 27.86 -1.48 12.25
C LYS A 103 26.80 -2.52 11.96
N PHE A 104 26.11 -2.41 10.82
CA PHE A 104 24.89 -3.16 10.52
C PHE A 104 25.01 -4.06 9.29
N GLY A 105 26.15 -4.04 8.61
CA GLY A 105 26.42 -4.87 7.44
C GLY A 105 26.08 -4.21 6.11
N SER A 106 26.61 -4.80 5.04
CA SER A 106 26.51 -4.25 3.68
C SER A 106 25.09 -4.25 3.13
N TYR A 107 24.24 -5.17 3.57
CA TYR A 107 22.84 -5.24 3.14
C TYR A 107 22.04 -4.05 3.65
N VAL A 108 22.14 -3.74 4.95
CA VAL A 108 21.51 -2.56 5.55
C VAL A 108 22.05 -1.28 4.93
N GLN A 109 23.38 -1.18 4.76
CA GLN A 109 24.02 -0.05 4.09
C GLN A 109 23.43 0.20 2.70
N ALA A 110 23.31 -0.84 1.90
CA ALA A 110 22.81 -0.72 0.52
C ALA A 110 21.34 -0.25 0.45
N ILE A 111 20.51 -0.66 1.42
CA ILE A 111 19.13 -0.18 1.51
C ILE A 111 19.09 1.30 1.90
N VAL A 112 19.85 1.71 2.91
CA VAL A 112 19.91 3.10 3.37
C VAL A 112 20.44 4.02 2.26
N GLU A 113 21.52 3.66 1.57
CA GLU A 113 22.03 4.41 0.41
C GLU A 113 20.99 4.50 -0.72
N GLY A 114 20.27 3.42 -0.98
CA GLY A 114 19.20 3.39 -1.96
C GLY A 114 18.08 4.36 -1.62
N CYS A 115 17.69 4.46 -0.36
CA CYS A 115 16.69 5.43 0.11
C CYS A 115 17.14 6.86 -0.13
N THR A 116 18.37 7.21 0.21
CA THR A 116 18.97 8.53 -0.06
C THR A 116 18.95 8.87 -1.56
N LYS A 117 19.39 7.94 -2.41
CA LYS A 117 19.37 8.15 -3.88
C LYS A 117 17.97 8.39 -4.43
N VAL A 118 16.94 7.66 -3.95
CA VAL A 118 15.55 7.85 -4.37
C VAL A 118 15.04 9.22 -3.92
N THR A 119 15.37 9.66 -2.71
CA THR A 119 15.00 10.99 -2.20
C THR A 119 15.55 12.10 -3.10
N HIS A 120 16.83 12.03 -3.49
CA HIS A 120 17.44 13.01 -4.39
C HIS A 120 16.80 13.04 -5.78
N VAL A 121 16.42 11.90 -6.33
CA VAL A 121 15.75 11.82 -7.65
C VAL A 121 14.34 12.44 -7.59
N SER A 122 13.57 12.14 -6.55
CA SER A 122 12.21 12.66 -6.39
C SER A 122 12.17 14.14 -6.03
N GLY A 123 13.22 14.67 -5.42
CA GLY A 123 13.36 16.08 -5.02
C GLY A 123 13.72 17.04 -6.16
N ASP A 124 14.17 16.54 -7.31
CA ASP A 124 14.56 17.35 -8.44
C ASP A 124 13.35 17.80 -9.27
N SER A 125 12.88 19.02 -9.02
CA SER A 125 11.70 19.60 -9.67
C SER A 125 11.86 19.91 -11.17
N GLN A 126 13.09 19.84 -11.70
CA GLN A 126 13.41 20.10 -13.11
C GLN A 126 13.36 18.83 -13.98
N LEU A 127 13.33 17.64 -13.36
CA LEU A 127 13.23 16.40 -14.11
C LEU A 127 11.80 16.18 -14.59
N ASP A 128 11.67 15.87 -15.88
CA ASP A 128 10.44 15.34 -16.44
C ASP A 128 9.96 14.16 -15.57
N HIS A 129 8.70 14.18 -15.14
CA HIS A 129 8.09 13.13 -14.31
C HIS A 129 8.34 11.71 -14.88
N ARG A 130 8.41 11.55 -16.20
CA ARG A 130 8.72 10.28 -16.86
C ARG A 130 10.14 9.80 -16.57
N ARG A 131 11.14 10.70 -16.60
CA ARG A 131 12.54 10.36 -16.28
C ARG A 131 12.72 10.05 -14.80
N THR A 132 12.03 10.78 -13.94
CA THR A 132 12.00 10.51 -12.50
C THR A 132 11.41 9.13 -12.21
N HIS A 133 10.26 8.79 -12.81
CA HIS A 133 9.67 7.47 -12.68
C HIS A 133 10.62 6.35 -13.13
N ARG A 134 11.26 6.49 -14.29
CA ARG A 134 12.22 5.48 -14.79
C ARG A 134 13.39 5.27 -13.85
N LYS A 135 13.98 6.35 -13.31
CA LYS A 135 15.09 6.23 -12.35
C LYS A 135 14.67 5.54 -11.06
N ILE A 136 13.49 5.87 -10.55
CA ILE A 136 12.93 5.21 -9.37
C ILE A 136 12.66 3.74 -9.65
N PHE A 137 12.05 3.41 -10.79
CA PHE A 137 11.76 2.03 -11.18
C PHE A 137 13.04 1.22 -11.41
N SER A 138 14.05 1.78 -12.08
CA SER A 138 15.33 1.11 -12.26
C SER A 138 16.03 0.83 -10.92
N GLY A 139 15.93 1.78 -9.98
CA GLY A 139 16.42 1.59 -8.61
C GLY A 139 15.65 0.51 -7.86
N ALA A 140 14.31 0.49 -8.01
CA ALA A 140 13.45 -0.50 -7.41
C ALA A 140 13.67 -1.92 -7.94
N ALA A 141 13.98 -2.07 -9.24
CA ALA A 141 14.30 -3.37 -9.84
C ALA A 141 15.56 -3.97 -9.24
N LEU A 142 16.56 -3.13 -8.90
CA LEU A 142 17.82 -3.58 -8.30
C LEU A 142 17.67 -3.91 -6.81
N ARG A 143 16.84 -3.13 -6.08
CA ARG A 143 16.63 -3.29 -4.64
C ARG A 143 15.18 -2.96 -4.24
N PRO A 144 14.27 -3.94 -4.35
CA PRO A 144 12.86 -3.74 -3.99
C PRO A 144 12.66 -3.30 -2.53
N GLU A 145 13.58 -3.68 -1.62
CA GLU A 145 13.56 -3.29 -0.21
C GLU A 145 13.58 -1.77 -0.02
N VAL A 146 14.33 -1.06 -0.86
CA VAL A 146 14.37 0.40 -0.86
C VAL A 146 12.98 0.97 -1.10
N MET A 147 12.24 0.41 -2.03
CA MET A 147 10.88 0.88 -2.33
C MET A 147 9.90 0.55 -1.21
N LEU A 148 10.04 -0.60 -0.53
CA LEU A 148 9.24 -0.90 0.66
C LEU A 148 9.44 0.15 1.75
N VAL A 149 10.69 0.49 2.06
CA VAL A 149 11.01 1.53 3.05
C VAL A 149 10.47 2.89 2.60
N LYS A 150 10.67 3.27 1.34
CA LYS A 150 10.20 4.57 0.82
C LYS A 150 8.67 4.67 0.74
N LEU A 151 7.97 3.56 0.48
CA LEU A 151 6.50 3.54 0.54
C LEU A 151 5.98 3.71 1.97
N ALA A 152 6.60 3.05 2.94
CA ALA A 152 6.25 3.21 4.35
C ALA A 152 6.59 4.62 4.87
N ASP A 153 7.74 5.19 4.48
CA ASP A 153 8.13 6.57 4.74
C ASP A 153 7.09 7.55 4.18
N ARG A 154 6.72 7.41 2.92
CA ARG A 154 5.69 8.23 2.28
C ARG A 154 4.35 8.16 3.00
N LEU A 155 3.92 6.97 3.41
CA LEU A 155 2.67 6.81 4.14
C LEU A 155 2.70 7.56 5.48
N HIS A 156 3.78 7.43 6.24
CA HIS A 156 3.91 8.16 7.50
C HIS A 156 3.94 9.69 7.29
N ASN A 157 4.64 10.15 6.25
CA ASN A 157 4.66 11.57 5.87
C ASN A 157 3.25 12.08 5.51
N LEU A 158 2.44 11.30 4.81
CA LEU A 158 1.05 11.66 4.50
C LEU A 158 0.17 11.73 5.76
N ARG A 159 0.35 10.80 6.69
CA ARG A 159 -0.39 10.78 7.97
C ARG A 159 -0.08 12.00 8.85
N THR A 160 1.13 12.55 8.72
CA THR A 160 1.60 13.72 9.51
C THR A 160 1.65 15.01 8.68
N LEU A 161 1.09 15.02 7.48
CA LEU A 161 1.20 16.11 6.50
C LEU A 161 0.61 17.43 6.98
N LYS A 162 -0.40 17.37 7.84
CA LYS A 162 -1.13 18.54 8.37
C LYS A 162 -0.21 19.57 9.05
N ALA A 163 0.89 19.12 9.63
CA ALA A 163 1.86 19.99 10.31
C ALA A 163 2.76 20.82 9.37
N LEU A 164 2.73 20.52 8.06
CA LEU A 164 3.57 21.17 7.07
C LEU A 164 2.87 22.38 6.42
N PRO A 165 3.65 23.36 5.89
CA PRO A 165 3.13 24.43 5.08
C PRO A 165 2.39 23.95 3.84
N GLU A 166 1.41 24.72 3.37
CA GLU A 166 0.54 24.33 2.26
C GLU A 166 1.31 23.92 0.99
N SER A 167 2.33 24.69 0.60
CA SER A 167 3.15 24.39 -0.57
C SER A 167 3.84 23.02 -0.49
N LYS A 168 4.32 22.64 0.69
CA LYS A 168 4.90 21.31 0.92
C LYS A 168 3.84 20.21 0.92
N ARG A 169 2.67 20.48 1.50
CA ARG A 169 1.54 19.52 1.47
C ARG A 169 1.13 19.21 0.05
N GLN A 170 0.97 20.23 -0.81
CA GLN A 170 0.62 20.06 -2.22
C GLN A 170 1.67 19.25 -2.97
N ARG A 171 2.95 19.57 -2.80
CA ARG A 171 4.04 18.83 -3.45
C ARG A 171 4.04 17.34 -3.06
N ILE A 172 3.93 17.04 -1.77
CA ILE A 172 3.92 15.64 -1.28
C ILE A 172 2.68 14.91 -1.78
N ALA A 173 1.52 15.57 -1.83
CA ALA A 173 0.31 15.00 -2.40
C ALA A 173 0.46 14.70 -3.90
N ASP A 174 1.01 15.62 -4.68
CA ASP A 174 1.24 15.44 -6.11
C ASP A 174 2.22 14.30 -6.39
N GLU A 175 3.37 14.26 -5.70
CA GLU A 175 4.34 13.16 -5.82
C GLU A 175 3.72 11.81 -5.42
N THR A 176 2.87 11.80 -4.41
CA THR A 176 2.19 10.57 -3.97
C THR A 176 1.24 10.05 -5.07
N ILE A 177 0.43 10.94 -5.64
CA ILE A 177 -0.53 10.58 -6.70
C ILE A 177 0.18 10.15 -7.98
N ASP A 178 1.28 10.82 -8.32
CA ASP A 178 1.98 10.61 -9.58
C ASP A 178 3.04 9.50 -9.52
N ILE A 179 3.59 9.18 -8.35
CA ILE A 179 4.72 8.24 -8.20
C ILE A 179 4.40 7.10 -7.23
N TYR A 180 4.15 7.42 -5.95
CA TYR A 180 4.17 6.40 -4.90
C TYR A 180 2.91 5.52 -4.86
N ALA A 181 1.72 6.09 -5.03
CA ALA A 181 0.50 5.32 -5.09
C ALA A 181 0.42 4.42 -6.36
N PRO A 182 0.85 4.88 -7.55
CA PRO A 182 1.06 4.00 -8.70
C PRO A 182 2.05 2.86 -8.44
N LEU A 183 3.18 3.12 -7.77
CA LEU A 183 4.13 2.07 -7.38
C LEU A 183 3.50 1.04 -6.46
N ALA A 184 2.77 1.47 -5.43
CA ALA A 184 2.05 0.58 -4.54
C ALA A 184 1.03 -0.29 -5.31
N THR A 185 0.42 0.27 -6.36
CA THR A 185 -0.49 -0.47 -7.25
C THR A 185 0.24 -1.57 -8.03
N ILE A 186 1.39 -1.25 -8.63
CA ILE A 186 2.22 -2.20 -9.37
C ILE A 186 2.67 -3.34 -8.46
N PHE A 187 3.10 -3.03 -7.26
CA PHE A 187 3.51 -4.04 -6.28
C PHE A 187 2.34 -4.83 -5.69
N GLY A 188 1.09 -4.46 -5.98
CA GLY A 188 -0.08 -5.13 -5.43
C GLY A 188 -0.34 -4.86 -3.95
N LEU A 189 0.22 -3.79 -3.41
CA LEU A 189 0.06 -3.36 -2.02
C LEU A 189 -1.23 -2.52 -1.89
N PHE A 190 -2.38 -3.17 -2.05
CA PHE A 190 -3.66 -2.48 -2.24
C PHE A 190 -4.11 -1.67 -1.03
N ASN A 191 -3.88 -2.12 0.20
CA ASN A 191 -4.24 -1.37 1.39
C ASN A 191 -3.43 -0.07 1.48
N LEU A 192 -2.12 -0.17 1.26
CA LEU A 192 -1.21 0.98 1.23
C LEU A 192 -1.61 1.97 0.13
N LYS A 193 -1.84 1.49 -1.09
CA LYS A 193 -2.31 2.28 -2.23
C LYS A 193 -3.58 3.07 -1.89
N ARG A 194 -4.58 2.41 -1.32
CA ARG A 194 -5.86 3.04 -1.00
C ARG A 194 -5.69 4.17 0.00
N GLU A 195 -4.95 3.94 1.06
CA GLU A 195 -4.70 4.96 2.07
C GLU A 195 -3.88 6.13 1.49
N MET A 196 -2.84 5.86 0.71
CA MET A 196 -2.06 6.89 0.04
C MET A 196 -2.93 7.80 -0.84
N TYR A 197 -3.80 7.21 -1.67
CA TYR A 197 -4.73 7.99 -2.49
C TYR A 197 -5.73 8.75 -1.63
N ASN A 198 -6.34 8.13 -0.62
CA ASN A 198 -7.31 8.78 0.25
C ASN A 198 -6.74 10.03 0.91
N LEU A 199 -5.52 9.94 1.44
CA LEU A 199 -4.83 11.06 2.08
C LEU A 199 -4.40 12.12 1.06
N ALA A 200 -3.72 11.73 -0.02
CA ALA A 200 -3.21 12.66 -1.02
C ALA A 200 -4.32 13.39 -1.77
N LEU A 201 -5.38 12.69 -2.18
CA LEU A 201 -6.52 13.28 -2.89
C LEU A 201 -7.28 14.30 -2.04
N SER A 202 -7.30 14.13 -0.73
CA SER A 202 -7.90 15.11 0.19
C SER A 202 -7.15 16.44 0.19
N TYR A 203 -5.84 16.42 -0.02
CA TYR A 203 -5.03 17.63 -0.17
C TYR A 203 -5.07 18.20 -1.58
N LYS A 204 -5.08 17.33 -2.59
CA LYS A 204 -5.12 17.76 -4.00
C LYS A 204 -6.46 18.38 -4.39
N PHE A 205 -7.56 17.80 -3.92
CA PHE A 205 -8.93 18.18 -4.26
C PHE A 205 -9.75 18.49 -2.99
N PRO A 206 -9.42 19.52 -2.20
CA PRO A 206 -10.01 19.71 -0.88
C PRO A 206 -11.54 19.90 -0.92
N LYS A 207 -12.06 20.71 -1.85
CA LYS A 207 -13.51 20.96 -1.97
C LYS A 207 -14.27 19.75 -2.50
N GLN A 208 -13.80 19.16 -3.60
CA GLN A 208 -14.44 17.99 -4.21
C GLN A 208 -14.30 16.75 -3.31
N GLY A 209 -13.12 16.56 -2.68
CA GLY A 209 -12.88 15.50 -1.72
C GLY A 209 -13.79 15.58 -0.51
N ALA A 210 -14.00 16.77 0.05
CA ALA A 210 -14.93 16.98 1.16
C ALA A 210 -16.38 16.62 0.78
N LYS A 211 -16.81 17.03 -0.41
CA LYS A 211 -18.15 16.68 -0.94
C LYS A 211 -18.32 15.17 -1.11
N LEU A 212 -17.34 14.51 -1.71
CA LEU A 212 -17.36 13.05 -1.87
C LEU A 212 -17.34 12.32 -0.53
N LYS A 213 -16.53 12.76 0.43
CA LYS A 213 -16.53 12.19 1.79
C LYS A 213 -17.91 12.30 2.45
N GLY A 214 -18.64 13.39 2.22
CA GLY A 214 -20.03 13.54 2.63
C GLY A 214 -20.94 12.47 2.03
N HIS A 215 -20.85 12.28 0.71
CA HIS A 215 -21.58 11.22 0.01
C HIS A 215 -21.20 9.82 0.49
N ILE A 216 -19.92 9.52 0.67
CA ILE A 216 -19.44 8.25 1.19
C ILE A 216 -20.02 7.96 2.60
N ARG A 217 -20.07 8.98 3.48
CA ARG A 217 -20.72 8.84 4.80
C ARG A 217 -22.21 8.50 4.70
N GLN A 218 -22.91 9.08 3.74
CA GLN A 218 -24.33 8.71 3.48
C GLN A 218 -24.46 7.25 3.05
N LEU A 219 -23.57 6.77 2.16
CA LEU A 219 -23.53 5.36 1.77
C LEU A 219 -23.20 4.42 2.93
N MET A 220 -22.33 4.84 3.85
CA MET A 220 -22.03 4.05 5.07
C MET A 220 -23.23 3.93 6.01
N GLN A 221 -24.16 4.88 5.97
CA GLN A 221 -25.38 4.89 6.77
C GLN A 221 -26.57 4.22 6.05
N ASP A 222 -26.43 3.90 4.76
CA ASP A 222 -27.47 3.23 3.98
C ASP A 222 -27.68 1.79 4.52
N PRO A 223 -28.91 1.43 4.91
CA PRO A 223 -29.19 0.10 5.47
C PRO A 223 -29.04 -1.04 4.46
N ILE A 224 -28.99 -0.75 3.15
CA ILE A 224 -28.97 -1.77 2.11
C ILE A 224 -27.78 -2.72 2.24
N GLY A 225 -26.60 -2.22 2.61
CA GLY A 225 -25.42 -3.05 2.82
C GLY A 225 -25.63 -4.06 3.94
N GLY A 226 -26.18 -3.64 5.06
CA GLY A 226 -26.53 -4.50 6.19
C GLY A 226 -27.62 -5.52 5.86
N GLU A 227 -28.63 -5.14 5.08
CA GLU A 227 -29.68 -6.04 4.61
C GLU A 227 -29.10 -7.16 3.73
N ILE A 228 -28.20 -6.82 2.81
CA ILE A 228 -27.51 -7.81 1.96
C ILE A 228 -26.67 -8.77 2.80
N VAL A 229 -25.89 -8.24 3.76
CA VAL A 229 -25.07 -9.05 4.67
C VAL A 229 -25.96 -10.04 5.45
N ALA A 230 -27.07 -9.57 6.04
CA ALA A 230 -27.97 -10.41 6.80
C ALA A 230 -28.60 -11.51 5.93
N GLU A 231 -29.04 -11.19 4.71
CA GLU A 231 -29.61 -12.17 3.78
C GLU A 231 -28.58 -13.21 3.33
N LEU A 232 -27.35 -12.81 3.02
CA LEU A 232 -26.29 -13.75 2.66
C LEU A 232 -25.93 -14.67 3.83
N GLN A 233 -25.85 -14.15 5.05
CA GLN A 233 -25.56 -14.97 6.23
C GLN A 233 -26.66 -15.99 6.47
N ARG A 234 -27.94 -15.60 6.31
CA ARG A 234 -29.08 -16.50 6.42
C ARG A 234 -29.03 -17.60 5.36
N GLN A 235 -28.81 -17.27 4.10
CA GLN A 235 -28.70 -18.22 3.00
C GLN A 235 -27.48 -19.15 3.15
N ALA A 236 -26.33 -18.60 3.54
CA ALA A 236 -25.13 -19.38 3.79
C ALA A 236 -25.36 -20.43 4.89
N GLN A 237 -26.08 -20.06 5.95
CA GLN A 237 -26.44 -20.97 7.02
C GLN A 237 -27.36 -22.09 6.53
N GLU A 238 -28.36 -21.77 5.68
CA GLU A 238 -29.26 -22.74 5.08
C GLU A 238 -28.51 -23.76 4.22
N PHE A 239 -27.52 -23.32 3.45
CA PHE A 239 -26.66 -24.17 2.61
C PHE A 239 -25.44 -24.74 3.35
N HIS A 240 -25.32 -24.56 4.66
CA HIS A 240 -24.20 -25.03 5.48
C HIS A 240 -22.82 -24.53 5.02
N VAL A 241 -22.76 -23.31 4.50
CA VAL A 241 -21.50 -22.64 4.13
C VAL A 241 -21.08 -21.68 5.25
N ALA A 242 -20.01 -22.03 5.96
CA ALA A 242 -19.46 -21.17 6.99
C ALA A 242 -18.70 -19.99 6.34
N CYS A 243 -19.17 -18.77 6.58
CA CYS A 243 -18.55 -17.57 6.03
C CYS A 243 -18.75 -16.35 6.94
N GLU A 244 -17.83 -15.42 6.85
CA GLU A 244 -17.93 -14.09 7.43
C GLU A 244 -18.26 -13.10 6.31
N VAL A 245 -19.35 -12.34 6.46
CA VAL A 245 -19.82 -11.41 5.45
C VAL A 245 -19.79 -10.00 6.01
N THR A 246 -19.11 -9.09 5.30
CA THR A 246 -19.04 -7.67 5.68
C THR A 246 -19.29 -6.78 4.46
N VAL A 247 -19.77 -5.55 4.70
CA VAL A 247 -19.88 -4.53 3.67
C VAL A 247 -18.73 -3.54 3.78
N ARG A 248 -18.19 -3.15 2.63
CA ARG A 248 -17.20 -2.09 2.53
C ARG A 248 -17.66 -1.03 1.56
N VAL A 249 -17.73 0.22 2.03
CA VAL A 249 -17.97 1.38 1.18
C VAL A 249 -16.63 1.87 0.66
N LYS A 250 -16.53 2.07 -0.66
CA LYS A 250 -15.30 2.57 -1.28
C LYS A 250 -15.08 4.04 -0.92
N GLU A 251 -13.82 4.40 -0.70
CA GLU A 251 -13.39 5.74 -0.33
C GLU A 251 -12.87 6.52 -1.53
N LEU A 252 -12.25 7.69 -1.31
CA LEU A 252 -11.80 8.61 -2.37
C LEU A 252 -10.95 7.94 -3.45
N TRP A 253 -10.09 6.97 -3.06
CA TRP A 253 -9.23 6.25 -4.00
C TRP A 253 -9.97 5.65 -5.20
N ALA A 254 -11.21 5.22 -4.99
CA ALA A 254 -12.02 4.59 -6.03
C ALA A 254 -12.63 5.59 -7.02
N TYR A 255 -12.71 6.85 -6.62
CA TYR A 255 -13.26 7.94 -7.43
C TYR A 255 -12.20 8.68 -8.25
N TYR A 256 -10.93 8.32 -8.11
CA TYR A 256 -9.86 8.97 -8.86
C TYR A 256 -9.72 8.36 -10.25
N ASP A 257 -9.95 9.20 -11.26
CA ASP A 257 -9.66 8.88 -12.66
C ASP A 257 -8.23 9.32 -12.98
N MET A 258 -7.33 8.35 -13.01
CA MET A 258 -5.91 8.60 -13.27
C MET A 258 -5.65 9.11 -14.70
N SER A 259 -6.45 8.67 -15.67
CA SER A 259 -6.27 9.07 -17.08
C SER A 259 -6.60 10.55 -17.27
N ASN A 260 -7.68 11.02 -16.66
CA ASN A 260 -8.14 12.42 -16.76
C ASN A 260 -7.67 13.29 -15.56
N ARG A 261 -6.99 12.71 -14.57
CA ARG A 261 -6.45 13.39 -13.38
C ARG A 261 -7.51 14.19 -12.61
N LEU A 262 -8.67 13.59 -12.41
CA LEU A 262 -9.81 14.23 -11.73
C LEU A 262 -10.52 13.25 -10.79
N LEU A 263 -11.35 13.79 -9.89
CA LEU A 263 -12.27 13.02 -9.08
C LEU A 263 -13.62 12.88 -9.79
N LEU A 264 -14.06 11.64 -9.99
CA LEU A 264 -15.39 11.32 -10.48
C LEU A 264 -16.44 11.63 -9.41
N LYS A 265 -17.60 12.09 -9.84
CA LYS A 265 -18.73 12.33 -8.93
C LYS A 265 -19.42 11.04 -8.52
N ARG A 266 -19.38 10.01 -9.36
CA ARG A 266 -20.03 8.71 -9.17
C ARG A 266 -19.16 7.60 -9.73
N ILE A 267 -19.27 6.41 -9.18
CA ILE A 267 -18.64 5.19 -9.64
C ILE A 267 -19.67 4.07 -9.75
N ASP A 268 -19.36 3.06 -10.54
CA ASP A 268 -20.28 1.96 -10.87
C ASP A 268 -20.64 1.08 -9.66
N THR A 269 -19.68 0.75 -8.82
CA THR A 269 -19.86 -0.11 -7.64
C THR A 269 -19.31 0.57 -6.39
N PRO A 270 -20.04 1.52 -5.77
CA PRO A 270 -19.55 2.24 -4.59
C PRO A 270 -19.48 1.37 -3.32
N MET A 271 -20.19 0.25 -3.29
CA MET A 271 -20.16 -0.70 -2.19
C MET A 271 -19.71 -2.09 -2.65
N GLU A 272 -18.92 -2.73 -1.80
CA GLU A 272 -18.44 -4.10 -1.98
C GLU A 272 -18.93 -4.98 -0.83
N ILE A 273 -19.31 -6.19 -1.13
CA ILE A 273 -19.64 -7.24 -0.14
C ILE A 273 -18.44 -8.19 -0.09
N LEU A 274 -17.80 -8.26 1.06
CA LEU A 274 -16.64 -9.10 1.29
C LEU A 274 -17.09 -10.38 2.00
N ILE A 275 -16.77 -11.53 1.43
CA ILE A 275 -17.09 -12.84 1.94
C ILE A 275 -15.78 -13.58 2.18
N VAL A 276 -15.52 -13.91 3.45
CA VAL A 276 -14.33 -14.64 3.87
C VAL A 276 -14.73 -16.02 4.32
N VAL A 277 -14.07 -17.02 3.75
CA VAL A 277 -14.31 -18.44 4.03
C VAL A 277 -13.01 -19.13 4.45
N GLU A 278 -13.09 -20.39 4.89
CA GLU A 278 -11.95 -21.09 5.44
C GLU A 278 -11.03 -21.68 4.35
N ASP A 279 -11.60 -22.27 3.31
CA ASP A 279 -10.86 -22.95 2.26
C ASP A 279 -11.34 -22.60 0.84
N THR A 280 -10.59 -23.04 -0.15
CA THR A 280 -10.85 -22.77 -1.57
C THR A 280 -12.19 -23.32 -2.05
N MET A 281 -12.57 -24.52 -1.62
CA MET A 281 -13.85 -25.11 -2.05
C MET A 281 -15.03 -24.33 -1.49
N SER A 282 -14.91 -23.86 -0.26
CA SER A 282 -15.90 -22.98 0.36
C SER A 282 -16.05 -21.64 -0.38
N CYS A 283 -15.03 -21.16 -1.09
CA CYS A 283 -15.16 -19.98 -1.97
C CYS A 283 -16.17 -20.24 -3.09
N TYR A 284 -16.09 -21.40 -3.75
CA TYR A 284 -17.01 -21.75 -4.83
C TYR A 284 -18.43 -22.04 -4.34
N GLN A 285 -18.56 -22.63 -3.15
CA GLN A 285 -19.86 -22.81 -2.50
C GLN A 285 -20.48 -21.44 -2.16
N ALA A 286 -19.71 -20.51 -1.60
CA ALA A 286 -20.18 -19.15 -1.32
C ALA A 286 -20.59 -18.41 -2.60
N LEU A 287 -19.88 -18.59 -3.72
CA LEU A 287 -20.31 -18.05 -5.01
C LEU A 287 -21.64 -18.63 -5.46
N GLY A 288 -21.88 -19.91 -5.21
CA GLY A 288 -23.18 -20.56 -5.44
C GLY A 288 -24.29 -19.90 -4.64
N VAL A 289 -24.05 -19.64 -3.34
CA VAL A 289 -25.01 -18.94 -2.46
C VAL A 289 -25.30 -17.54 -2.99
N VAL A 290 -24.28 -16.75 -3.32
CA VAL A 290 -24.45 -15.41 -3.91
C VAL A 290 -25.27 -15.47 -5.20
N SER A 291 -24.96 -16.44 -6.07
CA SER A 291 -25.59 -16.57 -7.39
C SER A 291 -27.09 -16.93 -7.29
N GLN A 292 -27.45 -17.75 -6.32
CA GLN A 292 -28.86 -18.09 -6.07
C GLN A 292 -29.62 -16.95 -5.41
N THR A 293 -28.96 -16.23 -4.49
CA THR A 293 -29.61 -15.16 -3.71
C THR A 293 -29.83 -13.90 -4.55
N PHE A 294 -28.84 -13.46 -5.33
CA PHE A 294 -28.84 -12.16 -5.98
C PHE A 294 -28.68 -12.18 -7.51
N ARG A 295 -28.65 -13.32 -8.13
CA ARG A 295 -28.51 -13.48 -9.59
C ARG A 295 -27.47 -12.53 -10.21
N PRO A 296 -26.22 -12.95 -10.40
CA PRO A 296 -25.17 -12.11 -10.96
C PRO A 296 -25.51 -11.55 -12.33
N ILE A 297 -25.03 -10.34 -12.60
CA ILE A 297 -25.06 -9.75 -13.94
C ILE A 297 -24.26 -10.67 -14.88
N PRO A 298 -24.80 -11.03 -16.05
CA PRO A 298 -24.11 -11.91 -16.99
C PRO A 298 -22.67 -11.46 -17.30
N ARG A 299 -21.75 -12.40 -17.38
CA ARG A 299 -20.32 -12.15 -17.68
C ARG A 299 -19.54 -11.30 -16.66
N THR A 300 -20.06 -11.14 -15.44
CA THR A 300 -19.35 -10.40 -14.38
C THR A 300 -18.59 -11.29 -13.41
N ILE A 301 -18.82 -12.62 -13.45
CA ILE A 301 -18.06 -13.54 -12.63
C ILE A 301 -16.62 -13.61 -13.12
N ARG A 302 -15.68 -13.45 -12.19
CA ARG A 302 -14.23 -13.57 -12.43
C ARG A 302 -13.64 -14.51 -11.41
N ASP A 303 -12.91 -15.49 -11.90
CA ASP A 303 -12.20 -16.48 -11.09
C ASP A 303 -10.70 -16.16 -11.06
N PHE A 304 -10.29 -15.42 -10.03
CA PHE A 304 -8.89 -15.13 -9.74
C PHE A 304 -8.28 -16.15 -8.77
N ILE A 305 -9.00 -17.23 -8.43
CA ILE A 305 -8.43 -18.36 -7.68
C ILE A 305 -7.73 -19.30 -8.67
N ALA A 306 -8.44 -19.70 -9.70
CA ALA A 306 -7.90 -20.53 -10.77
C ALA A 306 -6.86 -19.77 -11.63
N ASN A 307 -7.09 -18.47 -11.87
CA ASN A 307 -6.22 -17.60 -12.65
C ASN A 307 -5.84 -16.35 -11.85
N PRO A 308 -4.85 -16.45 -10.94
CA PRO A 308 -4.41 -15.32 -10.11
C PRO A 308 -3.93 -14.14 -10.95
N LYS A 309 -4.11 -12.93 -10.42
CA LYS A 309 -3.52 -11.74 -11.04
C LYS A 309 -1.99 -11.77 -10.96
N PRO A 310 -1.27 -11.05 -11.82
CA PRO A 310 0.21 -10.98 -11.78
C PRO A 310 0.75 -10.59 -10.39
N THR A 311 0.03 -9.77 -9.64
CA THR A 311 0.35 -9.42 -8.23
C THR A 311 0.15 -10.57 -7.24
N GLY A 312 -0.38 -11.73 -7.69
CA GLY A 312 -0.74 -12.87 -6.86
C GLY A 312 -2.07 -12.73 -6.14
N TYR A 313 -2.87 -11.72 -6.46
CA TYR A 313 -4.22 -11.59 -5.93
C TYR A 313 -5.08 -12.77 -6.34
N GLN A 314 -5.78 -13.38 -5.37
CA GLN A 314 -6.73 -14.45 -5.56
C GLN A 314 -8.09 -14.10 -4.94
N GLY A 315 -9.16 -14.55 -5.56
CA GLY A 315 -10.54 -14.37 -5.09
C GLY A 315 -11.53 -14.60 -6.22
N LEU A 316 -12.79 -14.80 -5.85
CA LEU A 316 -13.91 -14.82 -6.80
C LEU A 316 -14.62 -13.46 -6.75
N HIS A 317 -14.95 -12.94 -7.91
CA HIS A 317 -15.70 -11.70 -8.03
C HIS A 317 -17.00 -11.94 -8.80
N ALA A 318 -18.07 -11.31 -8.35
CA ALA A 318 -19.35 -11.25 -9.06
C ALA A 318 -19.98 -9.88 -8.86
N ARG A 319 -20.82 -9.45 -9.78
CA ARG A 319 -21.62 -8.22 -9.64
C ARG A 319 -23.10 -8.54 -9.74
N ALA A 320 -23.91 -7.88 -8.92
CA ALA A 320 -25.36 -7.97 -8.98
C ALA A 320 -25.99 -6.60 -8.79
N ILE A 321 -27.20 -6.41 -9.33
CA ILE A 321 -28.03 -5.23 -9.08
C ILE A 321 -29.08 -5.61 -8.03
N ILE A 322 -29.08 -4.87 -6.92
CA ILE A 322 -29.97 -5.08 -5.80
C ILE A 322 -30.65 -3.74 -5.50
N LYS A 323 -31.98 -3.71 -5.56
CA LYS A 323 -32.76 -2.47 -5.40
C LYS A 323 -32.25 -1.30 -6.26
N GLY A 324 -31.88 -1.60 -7.52
CA GLY A 324 -31.38 -0.60 -8.46
C GLY A 324 -29.94 -0.17 -8.29
N GLN A 325 -29.21 -0.69 -7.31
CA GLN A 325 -27.82 -0.37 -7.04
C GLN A 325 -26.92 -1.57 -7.35
N LYS A 326 -25.77 -1.30 -7.97
CA LYS A 326 -24.79 -2.33 -8.34
C LYS A 326 -23.80 -2.58 -7.20
N PHE A 327 -23.65 -3.85 -6.82
CA PHE A 327 -22.69 -4.32 -5.81
C PHE A 327 -21.65 -5.22 -6.43
N LEU A 328 -20.42 -5.15 -5.89
CA LEU A 328 -19.35 -6.07 -6.18
C LEU A 328 -19.17 -7.04 -5.00
N PHE A 329 -19.34 -8.31 -5.26
CA PHE A 329 -19.07 -9.38 -4.30
C PHE A 329 -17.63 -9.87 -4.50
N LYS A 330 -16.88 -9.96 -3.40
CA LYS A 330 -15.52 -10.52 -3.36
C LYS A 330 -15.46 -11.64 -2.35
N ILE A 331 -15.10 -12.83 -2.84
CA ILE A 331 -15.04 -14.06 -2.04
C ILE A 331 -13.61 -14.55 -2.02
N ARG A 332 -13.06 -14.78 -0.84
CA ARG A 332 -11.68 -15.28 -0.66
C ARG A 332 -11.49 -15.95 0.69
N THR A 333 -10.44 -16.72 0.82
CA THR A 333 -10.02 -17.28 2.12
C THR A 333 -9.26 -16.23 2.94
N ARG A 334 -9.10 -16.48 4.24
CA ARG A 334 -8.24 -15.66 5.12
C ARG A 334 -6.80 -15.63 4.62
N GLU A 335 -6.30 -16.76 4.13
CA GLU A 335 -4.95 -16.85 3.57
C GLU A 335 -4.78 -16.03 2.31
N MET A 336 -5.75 -16.07 1.37
CA MET A 336 -5.76 -15.23 0.18
C MET A 336 -5.79 -13.74 0.55
N ALA A 337 -6.55 -13.35 1.58
CA ALA A 337 -6.59 -11.99 2.10
C ALA A 337 -5.23 -11.55 2.64
N ARG A 338 -4.57 -12.40 3.41
CA ARG A 338 -3.24 -12.13 3.98
C ARG A 338 -2.16 -12.04 2.89
N ARG A 339 -2.17 -12.94 1.92
CA ARG A 339 -1.26 -12.85 0.76
C ARG A 339 -1.46 -11.59 -0.07
N ALA A 340 -2.70 -11.14 -0.23
CA ALA A 340 -3.01 -9.92 -0.96
C ALA A 340 -2.44 -8.66 -0.30
N GLN A 341 -2.21 -8.65 1.01
CA GLN A 341 -1.55 -7.54 1.71
C GLN A 341 -0.08 -7.37 1.31
N ARG A 342 0.59 -8.48 1.00
CA ARG A 342 2.00 -8.50 0.60
C ARG A 342 2.22 -8.27 -0.89
N GLY A 343 1.20 -8.40 -1.74
CA GLY A 343 1.29 -8.27 -3.19
C GLY A 343 2.42 -9.11 -3.77
N LEU A 344 3.30 -8.49 -4.54
CA LEU A 344 4.49 -9.14 -5.11
C LEU A 344 5.48 -9.63 -4.04
N PHE A 345 5.42 -9.11 -2.82
CA PHE A 345 6.30 -9.50 -1.70
C PHE A 345 5.78 -10.72 -0.91
N ARG A 346 4.69 -11.36 -1.33
CA ARG A 346 4.07 -12.52 -0.66
C ARG A 346 4.99 -13.73 -0.47
N ASN A 347 5.95 -13.91 -1.37
CA ASN A 347 6.93 -15.00 -1.35
C ASN A 347 8.31 -14.53 -0.86
N TRP A 348 8.39 -13.31 -0.33
CA TRP A 348 9.63 -12.77 0.18
C TRP A 348 10.04 -13.49 1.46
N THR A 349 11.11 -14.27 1.38
CA THR A 349 11.78 -14.83 2.54
C THR A 349 13.27 -14.63 2.38
N SER A 350 13.91 -14.09 3.40
CA SER A 350 15.36 -13.77 3.42
C SER A 350 16.29 -14.96 3.20
N LYS A 351 15.77 -16.19 3.28
CA LYS A 351 16.58 -17.41 3.32
C LYS A 351 16.40 -18.36 2.14
N SER A 352 15.55 -18.08 1.18
CA SER A 352 15.30 -19.03 0.09
C SER A 352 15.66 -18.44 -1.28
N GLY A 353 16.22 -19.26 -2.16
CA GLY A 353 16.55 -18.93 -3.57
C GLY A 353 15.37 -18.44 -4.43
N LYS A 354 14.18 -18.31 -3.83
CA LYS A 354 12.99 -17.68 -4.41
C LYS A 354 13.12 -16.15 -4.53
N GLN A 355 14.10 -15.55 -3.85
CA GLN A 355 14.44 -14.14 -4.03
C GLN A 355 14.83 -13.83 -5.48
N GLY A 356 15.54 -14.73 -6.15
CA GLY A 356 15.91 -14.58 -7.55
C GLY A 356 14.74 -14.61 -8.52
N GLN A 357 13.69 -15.38 -8.24
CA GLN A 357 12.48 -15.40 -9.06
C GLN A 357 11.67 -14.11 -8.89
N PHE A 358 11.48 -13.65 -7.66
CA PHE A 358 10.80 -12.43 -7.35
C PHE A 358 11.49 -11.20 -7.98
N ILE A 359 12.83 -11.11 -7.85
CA ILE A 359 13.61 -10.04 -8.47
C ILE A 359 13.47 -10.10 -9.99
N ARG A 360 13.47 -11.29 -10.61
CA ARG A 360 13.25 -11.44 -12.05
C ARG A 360 11.86 -10.98 -12.48
N GLU A 361 10.80 -11.36 -11.76
CA GLU A 361 9.43 -10.92 -12.05
C GLU A 361 9.31 -9.40 -12.01
N ILE A 362 9.93 -8.76 -11.03
CA ILE A 362 10.00 -7.30 -10.93
C ILE A 362 10.86 -6.72 -12.06
N GLN A 363 12.03 -7.28 -12.33
CA GLN A 363 12.92 -6.83 -13.40
C GLN A 363 12.25 -6.93 -14.78
N GLU A 364 11.60 -8.04 -15.09
CA GLU A 364 10.84 -8.21 -16.34
C GLU A 364 9.75 -7.14 -16.48
N MET A 365 9.02 -6.86 -15.41
CA MET A 365 8.00 -5.80 -15.39
C MET A 365 8.62 -4.42 -15.63
N PHE A 366 9.76 -4.12 -15.02
CA PHE A 366 10.44 -2.83 -15.14
C PHE A 366 11.28 -2.70 -16.42
N ASP A 367 11.77 -3.80 -16.99
CA ASP A 367 12.44 -3.79 -18.28
C ASP A 367 11.46 -3.41 -19.41
N VAL A 368 10.23 -3.90 -19.34
CA VAL A 368 9.14 -3.46 -20.23
C VAL A 368 8.86 -1.97 -20.07
N LEU A 369 8.87 -1.45 -18.85
CA LEU A 369 8.69 -0.02 -18.55
C LEU A 369 9.89 0.83 -18.96
N GLY A 370 11.09 0.30 -18.93
CA GLY A 370 12.34 1.00 -19.22
C GLY A 370 12.77 0.96 -20.68
N SER A 371 12.38 -0.06 -21.43
CA SER A 371 12.87 -0.30 -22.80
C SER A 371 12.05 0.40 -23.89
N ASP A 372 10.80 0.77 -23.62
CA ASP A 372 9.94 1.43 -24.59
C ASP A 372 9.54 2.82 -24.09
N GLU A 373 10.06 3.86 -24.75
CA GLU A 373 9.74 5.27 -24.42
C GLU A 373 8.26 5.61 -24.61
N SER A 374 7.53 4.80 -25.38
CA SER A 374 6.09 4.95 -25.61
C SER A 374 5.25 4.39 -24.48
N VAL A 375 5.79 3.44 -23.68
CA VAL A 375 5.08 2.79 -22.56
C VAL A 375 5.25 3.62 -21.29
N SER A 376 4.17 4.19 -20.79
CA SER A 376 4.14 4.86 -19.50
C SER A 376 3.78 3.87 -18.39
N TYR A 377 4.17 4.19 -17.12
CA TYR A 377 3.70 3.43 -15.97
C TYR A 377 2.17 3.36 -15.88
N ARG A 378 1.46 4.36 -16.45
CA ARG A 378 0.00 4.36 -16.59
C ARG A 378 -0.48 3.22 -17.47
N ASP A 379 0.25 2.91 -18.55
CA ASP A 379 -0.09 1.81 -19.45
C ASP A 379 0.09 0.46 -18.76
N VAL A 380 1.12 0.31 -17.92
CA VAL A 380 1.35 -0.90 -17.13
C VAL A 380 0.29 -1.07 -16.05
N ILE A 381 -0.09 0.01 -15.34
CA ILE A 381 -1.19 -0.04 -14.38
C ILE A 381 -2.51 -0.33 -15.09
N ALA A 382 -2.75 0.29 -16.24
CA ALA A 382 -3.93 0.03 -17.06
C ALA A 382 -3.93 -1.42 -17.58
N ALA A 383 -2.78 -1.96 -17.98
CA ALA A 383 -2.65 -3.36 -18.40
C ALA A 383 -2.83 -4.34 -17.25
N SER A 384 -2.30 -4.03 -16.05
CA SER A 384 -2.49 -4.85 -14.84
C SER A 384 -3.92 -4.83 -14.30
N GLY A 385 -4.70 -3.79 -14.67
CA GLY A 385 -6.12 -3.64 -14.34
C GLY A 385 -7.08 -3.98 -15.47
N LYS A 386 -6.61 -4.13 -16.70
CA LYS A 386 -7.45 -4.51 -17.84
C LYS A 386 -7.84 -5.97 -17.75
N LYS A 387 -9.11 -6.21 -18.06
CA LYS A 387 -9.63 -7.52 -18.40
C LYS A 387 -8.74 -8.14 -19.47
N GLU A 388 -8.31 -9.38 -19.30
CA GLU A 388 -7.73 -10.17 -20.38
C GLU A 388 -8.67 -10.09 -21.57
N ILE A 389 -8.20 -9.57 -22.69
CA ILE A 389 -8.93 -9.62 -23.94
C ILE A 389 -8.65 -10.99 -24.50
N TYR A 390 -9.58 -11.92 -24.34
CA TYR A 390 -9.54 -13.19 -25.07
C TYR A 390 -9.76 -12.88 -26.55
N THR A 391 -8.70 -12.90 -27.35
CA THR A 391 -8.81 -12.92 -28.81
C THR A 391 -8.96 -14.39 -29.19
N TYR A 392 -10.15 -14.77 -29.59
CA TYR A 392 -10.33 -16.04 -30.27
C TYR A 392 -9.63 -16.00 -31.62
N THR A 393 -8.84 -17.02 -31.93
CA THR A 393 -8.37 -17.18 -33.29
C THR A 393 -9.58 -17.42 -34.21
N PRO A 394 -9.48 -17.12 -35.53
CA PRO A 394 -10.57 -17.37 -36.47
C PRO A 394 -11.02 -18.85 -36.51
N GLN A 395 -10.24 -19.76 -35.91
CA GLN A 395 -10.53 -21.20 -35.82
C GLN A 395 -11.18 -21.61 -34.49
N GLY A 396 -11.41 -20.65 -33.55
CA GLY A 396 -12.17 -20.92 -32.32
C GLY A 396 -11.38 -21.51 -31.16
N ASP A 397 -10.04 -21.53 -31.23
CA ASP A 397 -9.13 -21.99 -30.15
C ASP A 397 -8.76 -20.89 -29.20
#